data_c85e06f9b616e029bfac78283bc82596
#
_entry.id   c85e06f9b616e029bfac78283bc82596
#
_cell.length_a   1.000
_cell.length_b   1.000
_cell.length_c   1.000
_cell.angle_alpha   90.00
_cell.angle_beta   90.00
_cell.angle_gamma   90.00
#
_symmetry.space_group_name_H-M   'P 1'
#
loop_
_entity.id
_entity.type
_entity.pdbx_description
1 polymer ?
#
loop_
_entity_poly.entity_id
_entity_poly.type
_entity_poly.pdbx_seq_one_letter_code
_entity_poly.pdbx_strand_id
1 'polypeptide(L)'
;MSEIKVSVIMPVYNAETYLEEAIECLICQTLKEIEIICVDDGSTDRSLEILEEYSKRDDRIKILHQRNLYAGVARNNGLKQANGEFVIFLDSDDLFERGLLEKTYKQGKKVNADIVLFGGECFNVDNGEHKERPDFLRKEYIGDKSVFSRKDIPEKIFNITTPCPWTKLYSRKFIEREKLQFQELQHTNDAFFVLL
;
A
#
# COMPACT_ATOMS: atom_id res chain seq x y z
N MET A 1 -14.37 -17.19 11.09
CA MET A 1 -13.46 -16.02 10.94
C MET A 1 -14.16 -15.01 10.05
N SER A 2 -14.15 -13.73 10.40
CA SER A 2 -14.66 -12.67 9.52
C SER A 2 -13.85 -12.66 8.22
N GLU A 3 -14.50 -12.40 7.09
CA GLU A 3 -13.84 -12.29 5.80
C GLU A 3 -12.87 -11.10 5.80
N ILE A 4 -11.62 -11.31 5.41
CA ILE A 4 -10.60 -10.25 5.36
C ILE A 4 -10.95 -9.31 4.20
N LYS A 5 -11.13 -8.03 4.50
CA LYS A 5 -11.50 -7.01 3.53
C LYS A 5 -10.31 -6.43 2.80
N VAL A 6 -9.23 -6.14 3.56
CA VAL A 6 -8.01 -5.54 3.00
C VAL A 6 -6.78 -6.27 3.52
N SER A 7 -5.89 -6.68 2.61
CA SER A 7 -4.52 -7.07 2.92
C SER A 7 -3.60 -5.87 2.74
N VAL A 8 -2.96 -5.46 3.81
CA VAL A 8 -1.87 -4.47 3.78
C VAL A 8 -0.56 -5.24 3.59
N ILE A 9 0.22 -4.90 2.59
CA ILE A 9 1.54 -5.48 2.32
C ILE A 9 2.59 -4.40 2.56
N MET A 10 3.50 -4.64 3.49
CA MET A 10 4.54 -3.70 3.90
C MET A 10 5.91 -4.36 3.75
N PRO A 11 6.72 -3.99 2.73
CA PRO A 11 8.12 -4.37 2.69
C PRO A 11 8.88 -3.61 3.78
N VAL A 12 9.78 -4.30 4.47
CA VAL A 12 10.58 -3.73 5.56
C VAL A 12 12.05 -4.08 5.32
N TYR A 13 12.91 -3.06 5.30
CA TYR A 13 14.35 -3.23 5.26
C TYR A 13 15.06 -2.09 5.96
N ASN A 14 15.70 -2.37 7.10
CA ASN A 14 16.42 -1.38 7.92
C ASN A 14 15.59 -0.12 8.22
N ALA A 15 14.40 -0.32 8.76
CA ALA A 15 13.40 0.71 9.01
C ALA A 15 13.18 1.00 10.51
N GLU A 16 14.07 0.57 11.41
CA GLU A 16 13.88 0.65 12.87
C GLU A 16 13.46 2.03 13.38
N THR A 17 13.84 3.11 12.66
CA THR A 17 13.55 4.49 13.07
C THR A 17 12.08 4.86 12.94
N TYR A 18 11.36 4.32 11.94
CA TYR A 18 10.00 4.75 11.58
C TYR A 18 8.96 3.63 11.70
N LEU A 19 9.42 2.38 11.76
CA LEU A 19 8.59 1.19 11.66
C LEU A 19 7.50 1.10 12.75
N GLU A 20 7.83 1.48 13.99
CA GLU A 20 6.86 1.45 15.10
C GLU A 20 5.68 2.39 14.82
N GLU A 21 5.94 3.63 14.37
CA GLU A 21 4.89 4.59 14.06
C GLU A 21 4.01 4.12 12.88
N ALA A 22 4.63 3.56 11.84
CA ALA A 22 3.92 3.01 10.69
C ALA A 22 2.98 1.87 11.11
N ILE A 23 3.45 0.91 11.94
CA ILE A 23 2.64 -0.20 12.44
C ILE A 23 1.50 0.30 13.34
N GLU A 24 1.75 1.24 14.24
CA GLU A 24 0.71 1.81 15.11
C GLU A 24 -0.39 2.49 14.28
N CYS A 25 -0.06 3.19 13.20
CA CYS A 25 -1.05 3.74 12.27
C CYS A 25 -1.94 2.65 11.66
N LEU A 26 -1.39 1.46 11.37
CA LEU A 26 -2.16 0.34 10.81
C LEU A 26 -3.01 -0.37 11.87
N ILE A 27 -2.51 -0.58 13.06
CA ILE A 27 -3.26 -1.14 14.20
C ILE A 27 -4.47 -0.26 14.53
N CYS A 28 -4.28 1.06 14.46
CA CYS A 28 -5.30 2.07 14.78
C CYS A 28 -6.33 2.29 13.66
N GLN A 29 -6.25 1.62 12.51
CA GLN A 29 -7.24 1.77 11.44
C GLN A 29 -8.67 1.48 11.92
N THR A 30 -9.65 2.23 11.39
CA THR A 30 -11.07 2.04 11.71
C THR A 30 -11.64 0.74 11.15
N LEU A 31 -11.16 0.31 9.98
CA LEU A 31 -11.48 -0.99 9.41
C LEU A 31 -10.72 -2.09 10.18
N LYS A 32 -11.45 -3.02 10.82
CA LYS A 32 -10.84 -4.07 11.65
C LYS A 32 -10.60 -5.37 10.91
N GLU A 33 -11.35 -5.64 9.85
CA GLU A 33 -11.23 -6.86 9.02
C GLU A 33 -10.08 -6.71 8.01
N ILE A 34 -8.87 -6.52 8.54
CA ILE A 34 -7.63 -6.39 7.79
C ILE A 34 -6.63 -7.45 8.23
N GLU A 35 -5.67 -7.75 7.38
CA GLU A 35 -4.42 -8.41 7.71
C GLU A 35 -3.26 -7.49 7.32
N ILE A 36 -2.18 -7.54 8.08
CA ILE A 36 -0.97 -6.74 7.88
C ILE A 36 0.17 -7.72 7.64
N ILE A 37 0.64 -7.79 6.40
CA ILE A 37 1.70 -8.70 5.97
C ILE A 37 3.00 -7.91 5.85
N CYS A 38 3.82 -7.95 6.89
CA CYS A 38 5.13 -7.34 6.93
C CYS A 38 6.15 -8.32 6.33
N VAL A 39 6.87 -7.90 5.31
CA VAL A 39 7.90 -8.72 4.67
C VAL A 39 9.27 -8.13 4.99
N ASP A 40 9.94 -8.71 5.99
CA ASP A 40 11.32 -8.34 6.32
C ASP A 40 12.27 -8.84 5.22
N ASP A 41 12.88 -7.91 4.51
CA ASP A 41 13.79 -8.16 3.39
C ASP A 41 15.26 -8.28 3.84
N GLY A 42 15.47 -9.03 4.94
CA GLY A 42 16.80 -9.31 5.48
C GLY A 42 17.40 -8.11 6.20
N SER A 43 16.63 -7.44 7.06
CA SER A 43 17.10 -6.31 7.88
C SER A 43 18.28 -6.73 8.79
N THR A 44 19.18 -5.80 9.02
CA THR A 44 20.37 -5.95 9.87
C THR A 44 20.31 -5.05 11.11
N ASP A 45 19.28 -4.24 11.23
CA ASP A 45 18.94 -3.41 12.38
C ASP A 45 17.86 -4.10 13.23
N ARG A 46 17.18 -3.37 14.11
CA ARG A 46 16.13 -3.91 15.00
C ARG A 46 14.77 -4.10 14.34
N SER A 47 14.65 -3.89 13.02
CA SER A 47 13.35 -3.96 12.33
C SER A 47 12.64 -5.31 12.55
N LEU A 48 13.34 -6.43 12.39
CA LEU A 48 12.74 -7.76 12.61
C LEU A 48 12.29 -7.96 14.06
N GLU A 49 13.09 -7.52 15.03
CA GLU A 49 12.75 -7.58 16.46
C GLU A 49 11.45 -6.79 16.75
N ILE A 50 11.33 -5.58 16.21
CA ILE A 50 10.13 -4.74 16.31
C ILE A 50 8.91 -5.47 15.72
N LEU A 51 9.02 -6.03 14.52
CA LEU A 51 7.93 -6.80 13.90
C LEU A 51 7.48 -7.98 14.77
N GLU A 52 8.42 -8.74 15.36
CA GLU A 52 8.13 -9.86 16.24
C GLU A 52 7.42 -9.44 17.54
N GLU A 53 7.78 -8.29 18.10
CA GLU A 53 7.11 -7.72 19.26
C GLU A 53 5.66 -7.35 18.94
N TYR A 54 5.43 -6.68 17.81
CA TYR A 54 4.09 -6.25 17.41
C TYR A 54 3.19 -7.42 16.99
N SER A 55 3.75 -8.46 16.37
CA SER A 55 2.99 -9.66 15.99
C SER A 55 2.46 -10.46 17.20
N LYS A 56 3.13 -10.35 18.37
CA LYS A 56 2.64 -10.92 19.64
C LYS A 56 1.50 -10.10 20.25
N ARG A 57 1.38 -8.84 19.88
CA ARG A 57 0.38 -7.89 20.41
C ARG A 57 -0.89 -7.81 19.55
N ASP A 58 -0.79 -8.12 18.25
CA ASP A 58 -1.91 -8.03 17.31
C ASP A 58 -1.87 -9.19 16.29
N ASP A 59 -2.83 -10.10 16.40
CA ASP A 59 -2.94 -11.31 15.56
C ASP A 59 -3.16 -11.02 14.06
N ARG A 60 -3.46 -9.79 13.70
CA ARG A 60 -3.59 -9.36 12.30
C ARG A 60 -2.24 -9.21 11.61
N ILE A 61 -1.14 -9.10 12.37
CA ILE A 61 0.22 -8.92 11.85
C ILE A 61 0.82 -10.30 11.54
N LYS A 62 1.24 -10.46 10.30
CA LYS A 62 1.95 -11.64 9.79
C LYS A 62 3.33 -11.23 9.32
N ILE A 63 4.35 -11.98 9.70
CA ILE A 63 5.72 -11.71 9.31
C ILE A 63 6.18 -12.75 8.29
N LEU A 64 6.74 -12.29 7.20
CA LEU A 64 7.53 -13.08 6.27
C LEU A 64 8.98 -12.59 6.37
N HIS A 65 9.91 -13.50 6.38
CA HIS A 65 11.33 -13.17 6.35
C HIS A 65 11.97 -13.73 5.08
N GLN A 66 12.78 -12.92 4.40
CA GLN A 66 13.55 -13.32 3.24
C GLN A 66 14.96 -12.72 3.29
N ARG A 67 15.89 -13.25 2.51
CA ARG A 67 17.14 -12.54 2.26
C ARG A 67 16.87 -11.27 1.46
N ASN A 68 17.72 -10.26 1.53
CA ASN A 68 17.55 -9.02 0.77
C ASN A 68 17.45 -9.30 -0.76
N LEU A 69 16.26 -9.08 -1.30
CA LEU A 69 15.90 -9.26 -2.70
C LEU A 69 15.16 -8.03 -3.26
N TYR A 70 15.20 -6.93 -2.52
CA TYR A 70 14.57 -5.64 -2.80
C TYR A 70 13.04 -5.61 -2.68
N ALA A 71 12.51 -4.41 -2.53
CA ALA A 71 11.10 -4.16 -2.20
C ALA A 71 10.10 -4.78 -3.19
N GLY A 72 10.43 -4.87 -4.49
CA GLY A 72 9.56 -5.50 -5.49
C GLY A 72 9.31 -6.98 -5.21
N VAL A 73 10.37 -7.73 -4.87
CA VAL A 73 10.26 -9.16 -4.50
C VAL A 73 9.53 -9.31 -3.17
N ALA A 74 9.82 -8.45 -2.20
CA ALA A 74 9.13 -8.44 -0.91
C ALA A 74 7.61 -8.22 -1.10
N ARG A 75 7.20 -7.23 -1.90
CA ARG A 75 5.78 -6.99 -2.24
C ARG A 75 5.14 -8.19 -2.94
N ASN A 76 5.83 -8.84 -3.90
CA ASN A 76 5.34 -10.05 -4.57
C ASN A 76 5.16 -11.22 -3.59
N ASN A 77 6.07 -11.40 -2.66
CA ASN A 77 5.98 -12.46 -1.66
C ASN A 77 4.84 -12.20 -0.65
N GLY A 78 4.65 -10.96 -0.23
CA GLY A 78 3.49 -10.55 0.55
C GLY A 78 2.18 -10.77 -0.20
N LEU A 79 2.12 -10.42 -1.48
CA LEU A 79 0.94 -10.59 -2.32
C LEU A 79 0.49 -12.05 -2.44
N LYS A 80 1.42 -13.01 -2.51
CA LYS A 80 1.12 -14.45 -2.52
C LYS A 80 0.40 -14.94 -1.26
N GLN A 81 0.54 -14.23 -0.14
CA GLN A 81 -0.09 -14.56 1.15
C GLN A 81 -1.38 -13.76 1.40
N ALA A 82 -1.70 -12.80 0.53
CA ALA A 82 -2.85 -11.92 0.69
C ALA A 82 -4.18 -12.66 0.49
N ASN A 83 -5.09 -12.53 1.47
CA ASN A 83 -6.42 -13.14 1.44
C ASN A 83 -7.54 -12.09 1.37
N GLY A 84 -7.22 -10.81 1.53
CA GLY A 84 -8.17 -9.71 1.47
C GLY A 84 -8.86 -9.58 0.10
N GLU A 85 -10.04 -9.03 0.11
CA GLU A 85 -10.75 -8.69 -1.13
C GLU A 85 -10.01 -7.61 -1.93
N PHE A 86 -9.42 -6.66 -1.20
CA PHE A 86 -8.54 -5.63 -1.75
C PHE A 86 -7.13 -5.76 -1.17
N VAL A 87 -6.16 -5.21 -1.87
CA VAL A 87 -4.74 -5.17 -1.49
C VAL A 87 -4.23 -3.75 -1.57
N ILE A 88 -3.45 -3.35 -0.58
CA ILE A 88 -2.71 -2.09 -0.56
C ILE A 88 -1.24 -2.36 -0.24
N PHE A 89 -0.35 -1.63 -0.91
CA PHE A 89 1.09 -1.67 -0.63
C PHE A 89 1.48 -0.37 0.05
N LEU A 90 2.00 -0.46 1.26
CA LEU A 90 2.37 0.69 2.08
C LEU A 90 3.84 0.58 2.49
N ASP A 91 4.55 1.68 2.53
CA ASP A 91 5.96 1.69 2.89
C ASP A 91 6.14 1.83 4.41
N SER A 92 7.23 1.28 4.96
CA SER A 92 7.46 1.15 6.40
C SER A 92 7.93 2.44 7.08
N ASP A 93 8.11 3.49 6.31
CA ASP A 93 8.53 4.83 6.74
C ASP A 93 7.45 5.92 6.52
N ASP A 94 6.23 5.49 6.13
CA ASP A 94 5.09 6.37 5.92
C ASP A 94 4.08 6.31 7.08
N LEU A 95 3.27 7.38 7.19
CA LEU A 95 2.15 7.47 8.14
C LEU A 95 0.80 7.40 7.41
N PHE A 96 -0.19 6.79 8.05
CA PHE A 96 -1.47 6.50 7.41
C PHE A 96 -2.64 7.10 8.19
N GLU A 97 -3.50 7.86 7.51
CA GLU A 97 -4.71 8.39 8.11
C GLU A 97 -5.57 7.25 8.68
N ARG A 98 -6.08 7.42 9.92
CA ARG A 98 -6.84 6.40 10.65
C ARG A 98 -8.05 5.85 9.90
N GLY A 99 -8.64 6.61 8.98
CA GLY A 99 -9.79 6.22 8.17
C GLY A 99 -9.45 5.70 6.77
N LEU A 100 -8.18 5.63 6.40
CA LEU A 100 -7.73 5.33 5.04
C LEU A 100 -8.34 4.05 4.48
N LEU A 101 -8.15 2.94 5.18
CA LEU A 101 -8.59 1.63 4.70
C LEU A 101 -10.11 1.50 4.63
N GLU A 102 -10.83 2.08 5.58
CA GLU A 102 -12.28 2.04 5.58
C GLU A 102 -12.89 2.88 4.44
N LYS A 103 -12.40 4.10 4.25
CA LYS A 103 -12.86 5.02 3.20
C LYS A 103 -12.63 4.43 1.81
N THR A 104 -11.41 3.96 1.56
CA THR A 104 -11.02 3.40 0.26
C THR A 104 -11.73 2.07 -0.02
N TYR A 105 -11.84 1.17 0.97
CA TYR A 105 -12.60 -0.07 0.84
C TYR A 105 -14.08 0.19 0.51
N LYS A 106 -14.76 1.07 1.29
CA LYS A 106 -16.16 1.41 1.04
C LYS A 106 -16.38 1.98 -0.35
N GLN A 107 -15.49 2.85 -0.81
CA GLN A 107 -15.57 3.40 -2.16
C GLN A 107 -15.35 2.33 -3.22
N GLY A 108 -14.34 1.49 -3.09
CA GLY A 108 -14.06 0.39 -4.02
C GLY A 108 -15.23 -0.59 -4.15
N LYS A 109 -15.83 -0.98 -3.03
CA LYS A 109 -17.01 -1.86 -2.98
C LYS A 109 -18.23 -1.22 -3.63
N LYS A 110 -18.50 0.05 -3.33
CA LYS A 110 -19.67 0.77 -3.82
C LYS A 110 -19.76 0.80 -5.34
N VAL A 111 -18.61 0.95 -6.02
CA VAL A 111 -18.55 1.11 -7.47
C VAL A 111 -17.93 -0.08 -8.20
N ASN A 112 -17.62 -1.16 -7.47
CA ASN A 112 -16.91 -2.34 -7.99
C ASN A 112 -15.64 -1.94 -8.75
N ALA A 113 -14.80 -1.09 -8.11
CA ALA A 113 -13.59 -0.57 -8.72
C ALA A 113 -12.49 -1.65 -8.81
N ASP A 114 -11.73 -1.62 -9.89
CA ASP A 114 -10.48 -2.37 -10.01
C ASP A 114 -9.37 -1.71 -9.16
N ILE A 115 -9.34 -0.35 -9.15
CA ILE A 115 -8.37 0.44 -8.39
C ILE A 115 -9.09 1.64 -7.77
N VAL A 116 -8.80 1.93 -6.50
CA VAL A 116 -9.20 3.18 -5.84
C VAL A 116 -7.96 4.04 -5.66
N LEU A 117 -7.99 5.24 -6.24
CA LEU A 117 -6.90 6.22 -6.13
C LEU A 117 -7.17 7.18 -4.98
N PHE A 118 -6.11 7.55 -4.26
CA PHE A 118 -6.17 8.57 -3.22
C PHE A 118 -4.89 9.41 -3.21
N GLY A 119 -4.97 10.58 -2.60
CA GLY A 119 -3.84 11.50 -2.47
C GLY A 119 -3.02 11.23 -1.21
N GLY A 120 -2.02 12.07 -1.03
CA GLY A 120 -1.18 12.08 0.17
C GLY A 120 -0.47 13.42 0.30
N GLU A 121 0.18 13.61 1.42
CA GLU A 121 0.99 14.78 1.75
C GLU A 121 2.41 14.32 2.08
N CYS A 122 3.38 15.19 1.90
CA CYS A 122 4.69 15.01 2.50
C CYS A 122 4.77 15.91 3.73
N PHE A 123 5.41 15.44 4.78
CA PHE A 123 5.76 16.29 5.91
C PHE A 123 7.25 16.26 6.16
N ASN A 124 7.77 17.38 6.66
CA ASN A 124 9.16 17.48 7.03
C ASN A 124 9.30 17.04 8.50
N VAL A 125 10.07 15.99 8.73
CA VAL A 125 10.28 15.40 10.07
C VAL A 125 10.92 16.40 11.05
N ASP A 126 11.80 17.30 10.55
CA ASP A 126 12.53 18.22 11.41
C ASP A 126 11.68 19.38 11.96
N ASN A 127 10.74 19.89 11.15
CA ASN A 127 9.94 21.07 11.49
C ASN A 127 8.43 20.83 11.50
N GLY A 128 7.96 19.63 11.15
CA GLY A 128 6.55 19.27 11.11
C GLY A 128 5.74 19.98 10.00
N GLU A 129 6.39 20.65 9.04
CA GLU A 129 5.68 21.29 7.94
C GLU A 129 5.07 20.26 6.99
N HIS A 130 3.77 20.42 6.74
CA HIS A 130 3.04 19.62 5.75
C HIS A 130 3.11 20.29 4.38
N LYS A 131 3.34 19.51 3.34
CA LYS A 131 3.35 19.93 1.95
C LYS A 131 2.39 19.05 1.15
N GLU A 132 1.34 19.67 0.62
CA GLU A 132 0.45 19.00 -0.33
C GLU A 132 1.22 18.50 -1.57
N ARG A 133 0.86 17.34 -2.05
CA ARG A 133 1.42 16.70 -3.25
C ARG A 133 0.31 16.45 -4.26
N PRO A 134 -0.12 17.47 -5.01
CA PRO A 134 -1.20 17.33 -5.99
C PRO A 134 -0.84 16.36 -7.13
N ASP A 135 0.43 16.06 -7.33
CA ASP A 135 0.91 15.07 -8.29
C ASP A 135 0.59 13.62 -7.88
N PHE A 136 0.29 13.35 -6.60
CA PHE A 136 -0.16 12.03 -6.17
C PHE A 136 -1.56 11.69 -6.70
N LEU A 137 -2.42 12.69 -6.89
CA LEU A 137 -3.71 12.54 -7.56
C LEU A 137 -4.09 13.86 -8.26
N ARG A 138 -3.87 13.92 -9.57
CA ARG A 138 -4.13 15.10 -10.42
C ARG A 138 -5.60 15.14 -10.83
N LYS A 139 -6.42 15.71 -9.97
CA LYS A 139 -7.88 15.80 -10.15
C LYS A 139 -8.27 16.59 -11.39
N GLU A 140 -7.44 17.52 -11.84
CA GLU A 140 -7.66 18.29 -13.06
C GLU A 140 -7.78 17.44 -14.32
N TYR A 141 -7.25 16.22 -14.32
CA TYR A 141 -7.34 15.30 -15.48
C TYR A 141 -8.62 14.47 -15.50
N ILE A 142 -9.27 14.32 -14.35
CA ILE A 142 -10.49 13.51 -14.21
C ILE A 142 -11.75 14.40 -14.09
N GLY A 143 -11.59 15.71 -13.83
CA GLY A 143 -12.70 16.64 -13.62
C GLY A 143 -13.59 16.21 -12.46
N ASP A 144 -14.91 16.34 -12.62
CA ASP A 144 -15.90 15.98 -11.59
C ASP A 144 -16.20 14.48 -11.51
N LYS A 145 -15.51 13.65 -12.31
CA LYS A 145 -15.76 12.21 -12.32
C LYS A 145 -15.17 11.56 -11.06
N SER A 146 -16.00 10.86 -10.32
CA SER A 146 -15.59 10.01 -9.20
C SER A 146 -15.28 8.57 -9.62
N VAL A 147 -15.74 8.16 -10.81
CA VAL A 147 -15.47 6.86 -11.42
C VAL A 147 -15.12 7.09 -12.89
N PHE A 148 -14.05 6.50 -13.34
CA PHE A 148 -13.56 6.63 -14.72
C PHE A 148 -12.77 5.40 -15.15
N SER A 149 -12.56 5.28 -16.43
CA SER A 149 -11.75 4.23 -17.05
C SER A 149 -10.82 4.83 -18.10
N ARG A 150 -9.92 4.00 -18.65
CA ARG A 150 -9.07 4.40 -19.78
C ARG A 150 -9.87 4.98 -20.96
N LYS A 151 -11.12 4.54 -21.17
CA LYS A 151 -11.98 5.06 -22.24
C LYS A 151 -12.42 6.49 -22.04
N ASP A 152 -12.48 6.93 -20.77
CA ASP A 152 -12.88 8.29 -20.41
C ASP A 152 -11.75 9.32 -20.55
N ILE A 153 -10.51 8.88 -20.32
CA ILE A 153 -9.31 9.74 -20.29
C ILE A 153 -8.12 9.06 -20.97
N PRO A 154 -8.22 8.62 -22.23
CA PRO A 154 -7.26 7.76 -22.89
C PRO A 154 -5.84 8.36 -22.97
N GLU A 155 -5.73 9.68 -23.13
CA GLU A 155 -4.45 10.38 -23.23
C GLU A 155 -3.80 10.72 -21.88
N LYS A 156 -4.56 10.65 -20.78
CA LYS A 156 -4.16 11.10 -19.44
C LYS A 156 -4.09 10.01 -18.40
N ILE A 157 -4.51 8.79 -18.71
CA ILE A 157 -4.64 7.71 -17.74
C ILE A 157 -3.34 7.45 -16.94
N PHE A 158 -2.19 7.55 -17.58
CA PHE A 158 -0.89 7.38 -16.91
C PHE A 158 -0.37 8.64 -16.21
N ASN A 159 -1.07 9.75 -16.37
CA ASN A 159 -0.66 11.04 -15.82
C ASN A 159 -1.46 11.45 -14.57
N ILE A 160 -2.55 10.74 -14.25
CA ILE A 160 -3.45 11.11 -13.16
C ILE A 160 -2.84 10.89 -11.78
N THR A 161 -1.84 10.03 -11.68
CA THR A 161 -1.17 9.70 -10.41
C THR A 161 0.30 9.39 -10.67
N THR A 162 1.12 9.50 -9.64
CA THR A 162 2.51 9.05 -9.68
C THR A 162 2.58 7.52 -9.75
N PRO A 163 3.64 6.94 -10.32
CA PRO A 163 3.83 5.49 -10.41
C PRO A 163 4.29 4.88 -9.07
N CYS A 164 3.66 5.28 -7.96
CA CYS A 164 3.91 4.71 -6.64
C CYS A 164 2.72 3.85 -6.21
N PRO A 165 2.94 2.67 -5.61
CA PRO A 165 1.85 1.74 -5.28
C PRO A 165 1.04 2.18 -4.06
N TRP A 166 1.63 2.97 -3.15
CA TRP A 166 1.06 3.34 -1.85
C TRP A 166 -0.09 4.37 -1.91
N THR A 167 -0.36 4.98 -3.08
CA THR A 167 -1.54 5.84 -3.30
C THR A 167 -2.74 5.09 -3.91
N LYS A 168 -2.73 3.76 -3.87
CA LYS A 168 -3.72 2.93 -4.57
C LYS A 168 -4.16 1.74 -3.73
N LEU A 169 -5.47 1.52 -3.68
CA LEU A 169 -6.06 0.27 -3.20
C LEU A 169 -6.52 -0.54 -4.41
N TYR A 170 -6.02 -1.75 -4.56
CA TYR A 170 -6.28 -2.63 -5.71
C TYR A 170 -7.29 -3.71 -5.35
N SER A 171 -8.25 -4.00 -6.22
CA SER A 171 -9.00 -5.25 -6.14
C SER A 171 -8.07 -6.44 -6.36
N ARG A 172 -8.06 -7.42 -5.44
CA ARG A 172 -7.23 -8.61 -5.58
C ARG A 172 -7.59 -9.39 -6.85
N LYS A 173 -8.89 -9.46 -7.20
CA LYS A 173 -9.35 -10.06 -8.46
C LYS A 173 -8.78 -9.38 -9.70
N PHE A 174 -8.59 -8.06 -9.66
CA PHE A 174 -7.95 -7.32 -10.74
C PHE A 174 -6.49 -7.71 -10.88
N ILE A 175 -5.73 -7.73 -9.77
CA ILE A 175 -4.32 -8.15 -9.77
C ILE A 175 -4.18 -9.57 -10.35
N GLU A 176 -5.03 -10.50 -9.92
CA GLU A 176 -5.03 -11.90 -10.39
C GLU A 176 -5.40 -12.01 -11.89
N ARG A 177 -6.43 -11.30 -12.33
CA ARG A 177 -6.90 -11.28 -13.72
C ARG A 177 -5.84 -10.76 -14.68
N GLU A 178 -5.20 -9.66 -14.32
CA GLU A 178 -4.16 -9.01 -15.15
C GLU A 178 -2.76 -9.59 -14.89
N LYS A 179 -2.63 -10.52 -13.94
CA LYS A 179 -1.34 -11.16 -13.54
C LYS A 179 -0.28 -10.14 -13.17
N LEU A 180 -0.68 -9.09 -12.44
CA LEU A 180 0.23 -8.01 -12.06
C LEU A 180 1.28 -8.50 -11.06
N GLN A 181 2.53 -8.16 -11.32
CA GLN A 181 3.68 -8.45 -10.45
C GLN A 181 4.66 -7.29 -10.49
N PHE A 182 5.28 -7.01 -9.35
CA PHE A 182 6.40 -6.08 -9.28
C PHE A 182 7.61 -6.68 -10.00
N GLN A 183 8.39 -5.82 -10.64
CA GLN A 183 9.65 -6.24 -11.25
C GLN A 183 10.68 -6.56 -10.15
N GLU A 184 11.46 -7.60 -10.36
CA GLU A 184 12.54 -8.03 -9.46
C GLU A 184 13.81 -7.19 -9.71
N LEU A 185 13.68 -5.87 -9.55
CA LEU A 185 14.73 -4.89 -9.77
C LEU A 185 15.06 -4.16 -8.47
N GLN A 186 16.31 -3.73 -8.34
CA GLN A 186 16.75 -2.93 -7.20
C GLN A 186 16.03 -1.59 -7.11
N HIS A 187 15.82 -0.93 -8.26
CA HIS A 187 15.17 0.37 -8.36
C HIS A 187 14.05 0.33 -9.39
N THR A 188 13.08 1.23 -9.26
CA THR A 188 11.95 1.41 -10.21
C THR A 188 11.12 0.13 -10.40
N ASN A 189 11.06 -0.74 -9.38
CA ASN A 189 10.36 -2.02 -9.42
C ASN A 189 8.83 -1.90 -9.45
N ASP A 190 8.29 -0.75 -9.12
CA ASP A 190 6.87 -0.44 -8.97
C ASP A 190 6.24 0.15 -10.24
N ALA A 191 7.02 0.80 -11.10
CA ALA A 191 6.49 1.51 -12.28
C ALA A 191 5.67 0.58 -13.19
N PHE A 192 6.16 -0.62 -13.48
CA PHE A 192 5.45 -1.58 -14.33
C PHE A 192 4.14 -2.07 -13.70
N PHE A 193 4.14 -2.38 -12.39
CA PHE A 193 2.95 -2.80 -11.66
C PHE A 193 1.85 -1.72 -11.66
N VAL A 194 2.26 -0.46 -11.57
CA VAL A 194 1.34 0.67 -11.43
C VAL A 194 0.81 1.17 -12.77
N LEU A 195 1.59 1.01 -13.86
CA LEU A 195 1.27 1.56 -15.18
C LEU A 195 0.59 0.55 -16.14
N LEU A 196 0.39 -0.70 -15.73
CA LEU A 196 -0.40 -1.67 -16.47
C LEU A 196 -1.87 -1.61 -16.11
#